data_ad5bda0d5ee7cd8c7b6ae87b5b511500
#
_entry.id   ad5bda0d5ee7cd8c7b6ae87b5b511500
#
_cell.length_a   1.000
_cell.length_b   1.000
_cell.length_c   1.000
_cell.angle_alpha   90.00
_cell.angle_beta   90.00
_cell.angle_gamma   90.00
#
_symmetry.space_group_name_H-M   'P 1'
#
loop_
_entity.id
_entity.type
_entity.pdbx_description
1 polymer ?
#
loop_
_entity_poly.entity_id
_entity_poly.type
_entity_poly.pdbx_seq_one_letter_code
_entity_poly.pdbx_strand_id
1 'polypeptide(L)'
;MSRVVRMPPQRAVLRAEGLTKRYGPRCVVKDVSLEASPGEIVGLLGHNGAGKTTTFYMIVGLVRPNAGDVWIGSERVTDEPVDVRVRAGLGYLAQEPSVFRRLTVEENLLLVLEQQGVPAEGRRHRVDRLLEEFGLEGVRRQHAWTLSGGERRRVEIARALSIEPAFLLLDEPFTGIDPRSVQELQRTICYLKERGLGVVITDHNVRDTLAISDRVEIIHDGQILLSGKPKELLQSDEARRLYLGEGFRL
;
A
#
# COMPACT_ATOMS: atom_id res chain seq x y z
N MET A 1 7.05 18.96 -24.18
CA MET A 1 5.72 18.34 -24.43
C MET A 1 5.18 17.86 -23.11
N SER A 2 4.25 18.60 -22.51
CA SER A 2 3.64 18.25 -21.23
C SER A 2 2.76 17.01 -21.41
N ARG A 3 3.22 15.85 -20.92
CA ARG A 3 2.37 14.68 -20.80
C ARG A 3 1.41 14.92 -19.63
N VAL A 4 0.16 15.16 -19.97
CA VAL A 4 -0.96 15.17 -19.02
C VAL A 4 -0.95 13.82 -18.28
N VAL A 5 -0.78 13.86 -16.96
CA VAL A 5 -1.01 12.69 -16.12
C VAL A 5 -2.49 12.32 -16.30
N ARG A 6 -2.76 11.27 -17.06
CA ARG A 6 -4.12 10.73 -17.17
C ARG A 6 -4.42 10.03 -15.84
N MET A 7 -5.41 10.51 -15.12
CA MET A 7 -6.04 9.72 -14.07
C MET A 7 -6.53 8.41 -14.72
N PRO A 8 -6.20 7.24 -14.14
CA PRO A 8 -6.75 5.98 -14.66
C PRO A 8 -8.28 6.05 -14.65
N PRO A 9 -8.96 5.46 -15.63
CA PRO A 9 -10.41 5.45 -15.68
C PRO A 9 -10.96 4.83 -14.40
N GLN A 10 -12.07 5.33 -13.88
CA GLN A 10 -12.74 4.92 -12.63
C GLN A 10 -13.07 3.40 -12.53
N ARG A 11 -12.72 2.60 -13.53
CA ARG A 11 -12.86 1.14 -13.59
C ARG A 11 -11.52 0.40 -13.73
N ALA A 12 -10.39 1.08 -13.55
CA ALA A 12 -9.11 0.40 -13.56
C ALA A 12 -9.04 -0.56 -12.35
N VAL A 13 -8.57 -1.78 -12.56
CA VAL A 13 -8.34 -2.78 -11.51
C VAL A 13 -6.83 -3.05 -11.46
N LEU A 14 -6.27 -3.14 -10.27
CA LEU A 14 -4.91 -3.64 -10.08
C LEU A 14 -4.99 -5.16 -10.04
N ARG A 15 -4.26 -5.85 -10.94
CA ARG A 15 -4.21 -7.32 -10.99
C ARG A 15 -2.78 -7.81 -10.99
N ALA A 16 -2.54 -8.81 -10.18
CA ALA A 16 -1.36 -9.66 -10.22
C ALA A 16 -1.85 -11.07 -10.56
N GLU A 17 -1.33 -11.67 -11.62
CA GLU A 17 -1.81 -12.95 -12.16
C GLU A 17 -0.65 -13.95 -12.20
N GLY A 18 -0.75 -15.05 -11.46
CA GLY A 18 0.18 -16.16 -11.51
C GLY A 18 1.62 -15.81 -11.10
N LEU A 19 1.80 -14.83 -10.21
CA LEU A 19 3.12 -14.36 -9.83
C LEU A 19 3.94 -15.47 -9.19
N THR A 20 5.12 -15.71 -9.75
CA THR A 20 6.08 -16.69 -9.22
C THR A 20 7.45 -16.05 -9.05
N LYS A 21 8.10 -16.32 -7.90
CA LYS A 21 9.46 -15.87 -7.61
C LYS A 21 10.32 -16.96 -7.00
N ARG A 22 11.50 -17.13 -7.59
CA ARG A 22 12.54 -18.02 -7.10
C ARG A 22 13.81 -17.25 -6.79
N TYR A 23 14.48 -17.62 -5.72
CA TYR A 23 15.83 -17.19 -5.38
C TYR A 23 16.71 -18.44 -5.27
N GLY A 24 17.51 -18.69 -6.29
CA GLY A 24 18.23 -19.96 -6.43
C GLY A 24 17.27 -21.16 -6.45
N PRO A 25 17.48 -22.19 -5.60
CA PRO A 25 16.58 -23.34 -5.55
C PRO A 25 15.25 -23.06 -4.84
N ARG A 26 15.18 -22.01 -4.02
CA ARG A 26 14.00 -21.71 -3.19
C ARG A 26 12.94 -20.94 -3.99
N CYS A 27 11.74 -21.51 -4.11
CA CYS A 27 10.55 -20.81 -4.62
C CYS A 27 9.84 -20.16 -3.45
N VAL A 28 9.81 -18.81 -3.42
CA VAL A 28 9.25 -18.03 -2.31
C VAL A 28 7.84 -17.51 -2.59
N VAL A 29 7.46 -17.38 -3.87
CA VAL A 29 6.12 -17.10 -4.32
C VAL A 29 5.79 -18.05 -5.46
N LYS A 30 4.62 -18.70 -5.41
CA LYS A 30 4.25 -19.82 -6.27
C LYS A 30 2.83 -19.60 -6.78
N ASP A 31 2.71 -19.07 -8.00
CA ASP A 31 1.42 -18.87 -8.67
C ASP A 31 0.43 -18.01 -7.87
N VAL A 32 0.91 -16.90 -7.30
CA VAL A 32 0.08 -15.98 -6.52
C VAL A 32 -0.67 -15.05 -7.44
N SER A 33 -2.01 -15.04 -7.30
CA SER A 33 -2.89 -14.08 -7.95
C SER A 33 -3.58 -13.22 -6.90
N LEU A 34 -3.67 -11.90 -7.17
CA LEU A 34 -4.30 -10.92 -6.29
C LEU A 34 -4.91 -9.82 -7.17
N GLU A 35 -6.09 -9.38 -6.79
CA GLU A 35 -6.80 -8.29 -7.45
C GLU A 35 -7.24 -7.25 -6.42
N ALA A 36 -7.23 -5.96 -6.81
CA ALA A 36 -7.83 -4.90 -6.01
C ALA A 36 -8.59 -3.94 -6.91
N SER A 37 -9.82 -3.62 -6.51
CA SER A 37 -10.70 -2.68 -7.19
C SER A 37 -10.59 -1.26 -6.59
N PRO A 38 -10.93 -0.20 -7.34
CA PRO A 38 -11.08 1.13 -6.77
C PRO A 38 -12.12 1.12 -5.64
N GLY A 39 -11.78 1.78 -4.51
CA GLY A 39 -12.65 1.80 -3.33
C GLY A 39 -12.73 0.47 -2.58
N GLU A 40 -11.76 -0.41 -2.75
CA GLU A 40 -11.63 -1.68 -2.03
C GLU A 40 -10.36 -1.69 -1.18
N ILE A 41 -10.44 -2.24 0.04
CA ILE A 41 -9.28 -2.57 0.86
C ILE A 41 -9.08 -4.08 0.84
N VAL A 42 -7.96 -4.54 0.29
CA VAL A 42 -7.55 -5.95 0.25
C VAL A 42 -6.42 -6.19 1.24
N GLY A 43 -6.62 -7.08 2.21
CA GLY A 43 -5.58 -7.52 3.13
C GLY A 43 -4.84 -8.73 2.57
N LEU A 44 -3.50 -8.69 2.51
CA LEU A 44 -2.66 -9.86 2.23
C LEU A 44 -1.97 -10.30 3.52
N LEU A 45 -2.53 -11.29 4.20
CA LEU A 45 -2.10 -11.80 5.48
C LEU A 45 -1.31 -13.10 5.34
N GLY A 46 -0.39 -13.34 6.26
CA GLY A 46 0.41 -14.57 6.32
C GLY A 46 1.54 -14.44 7.32
N HIS A 47 2.12 -15.55 7.73
CA HIS A 47 3.26 -15.55 8.66
C HIS A 47 4.52 -14.90 8.04
N ASN A 48 5.53 -14.64 8.87
CA ASN A 48 6.80 -14.11 8.38
C ASN A 48 7.46 -15.11 7.43
N GLY A 49 7.92 -14.62 6.28
CA GLY A 49 8.49 -15.46 5.22
C GLY A 49 7.47 -16.15 4.31
N ALA A 50 6.16 -15.93 4.48
CA ALA A 50 5.12 -16.52 3.62
C ALA A 50 5.13 -16.01 2.17
N GLY A 51 5.85 -14.91 1.87
CA GLY A 51 5.95 -14.34 0.51
C GLY A 51 5.27 -12.99 0.32
N LYS A 52 4.65 -12.39 1.35
CA LYS A 52 3.93 -11.11 1.29
C LYS A 52 4.74 -9.98 0.67
N THR A 53 5.85 -9.61 1.30
CA THR A 53 6.74 -8.52 0.84
C THR A 53 7.31 -8.80 -0.55
N THR A 54 7.65 -10.07 -0.86
CA THR A 54 8.12 -10.43 -2.21
C THR A 54 7.01 -10.23 -3.25
N THR A 55 5.77 -10.59 -2.92
CA THR A 55 4.61 -10.34 -3.80
C THR A 55 4.41 -8.84 -4.01
N PHE A 56 4.48 -8.02 -2.96
CA PHE A 56 4.43 -6.56 -3.07
C PHE A 56 5.55 -6.01 -3.95
N TYR A 57 6.78 -6.46 -3.74
CA TYR A 57 7.93 -6.01 -4.54
C TYR A 57 7.78 -6.34 -6.01
N MET A 58 7.14 -7.46 -6.36
CA MET A 58 6.84 -7.80 -7.74
C MET A 58 5.76 -6.88 -8.32
N ILE A 59 4.71 -6.55 -7.55
CA ILE A 59 3.64 -5.64 -7.97
C ILE A 59 4.19 -4.21 -8.14
N VAL A 60 5.03 -3.74 -7.22
CA VAL A 60 5.65 -2.40 -7.26
C VAL A 60 6.71 -2.28 -8.37
N GLY A 61 7.34 -3.40 -8.76
CA GLY A 61 8.42 -3.41 -9.75
C GLY A 61 9.83 -3.34 -9.17
N LEU A 62 9.97 -3.52 -7.85
CA LEU A 62 11.27 -3.63 -7.17
C LEU A 62 11.94 -4.99 -7.42
N VAL A 63 11.14 -6.01 -7.68
CA VAL A 63 11.60 -7.35 -7.99
C VAL A 63 10.89 -7.87 -9.24
N ARG A 64 11.62 -8.34 -10.23
CA ARG A 64 11.03 -8.95 -11.43
C ARG A 64 10.53 -10.37 -11.10
N PRO A 65 9.28 -10.73 -11.42
CA PRO A 65 8.78 -12.08 -11.30
C PRO A 65 9.50 -13.04 -12.26
N ASN A 66 9.54 -14.32 -11.94
CA ASN A 66 10.01 -15.36 -12.86
C ASN A 66 8.89 -15.84 -13.80
N ALA A 67 7.62 -15.71 -13.37
CA ALA A 67 6.44 -15.96 -14.17
C ALA A 67 5.27 -15.12 -13.62
N GLY A 68 4.23 -14.97 -14.43
CA GLY A 68 3.06 -14.19 -14.10
C GLY A 68 3.17 -12.73 -14.52
N ASP A 69 2.07 -12.01 -14.40
CA ASP A 69 1.93 -10.66 -14.91
C ASP A 69 1.31 -9.70 -13.88
N VAL A 70 1.64 -8.41 -14.03
CA VAL A 70 1.04 -7.32 -13.26
C VAL A 70 0.38 -6.35 -14.24
N TRP A 71 -0.87 -5.97 -13.92
CA TRP A 71 -1.69 -5.06 -14.70
C TRP A 71 -2.23 -3.92 -13.86
N ILE A 72 -2.25 -2.72 -14.41
CA ILE A 72 -2.94 -1.56 -13.85
C ILE A 72 -3.98 -1.13 -14.89
N GLY A 73 -5.25 -1.44 -14.61
CA GLY A 73 -6.30 -1.32 -15.62
C GLY A 73 -6.04 -2.24 -16.82
N SER A 74 -5.92 -1.65 -18.01
CA SER A 74 -5.60 -2.37 -19.25
C SER A 74 -4.12 -2.44 -19.58
N GLU A 75 -3.26 -1.78 -18.79
CA GLU A 75 -1.82 -1.70 -19.05
C GLU A 75 -1.08 -2.83 -18.33
N ARG A 76 -0.38 -3.67 -19.09
CA ARG A 76 0.57 -4.65 -18.52
C ARG A 76 1.84 -3.93 -18.12
N VAL A 77 2.17 -3.99 -16.83
CA VAL A 77 3.32 -3.28 -16.26
C VAL A 77 4.40 -4.21 -15.69
N THR A 78 4.34 -5.51 -16.00
CA THR A 78 5.23 -6.55 -15.44
C THR A 78 6.70 -6.22 -15.61
N ASP A 79 7.09 -5.74 -16.79
CA ASP A 79 8.48 -5.45 -17.15
C ASP A 79 8.85 -3.97 -16.94
N GLU A 80 7.88 -3.15 -16.53
CA GLU A 80 8.06 -1.72 -16.36
C GLU A 80 8.74 -1.40 -15.02
N PRO A 81 9.64 -0.41 -14.98
CA PRO A 81 10.28 0.04 -13.74
C PRO A 81 9.28 0.79 -12.84
N VAL A 82 9.67 0.96 -11.56
CA VAL A 82 8.83 1.57 -10.52
C VAL A 82 8.24 2.91 -10.93
N ASP A 83 9.04 3.79 -11.53
CA ASP A 83 8.61 5.14 -11.92
C ASP A 83 7.53 5.13 -13.02
N VAL A 84 7.53 4.13 -13.91
CA VAL A 84 6.47 3.94 -14.92
C VAL A 84 5.20 3.46 -14.24
N ARG A 85 5.29 2.50 -13.30
CA ARG A 85 4.12 2.02 -12.54
C ARG A 85 3.52 3.11 -11.66
N VAL A 86 4.34 3.97 -11.08
CA VAL A 86 3.88 5.15 -10.34
C VAL A 86 3.10 6.09 -11.27
N ARG A 87 3.57 6.35 -12.47
CA ARG A 87 2.84 7.15 -13.47
C ARG A 87 1.55 6.47 -13.97
N ALA A 88 1.51 5.14 -13.94
CA ALA A 88 0.29 4.38 -14.23
C ALA A 88 -0.73 4.39 -13.08
N GLY A 89 -0.39 5.01 -11.94
CA GLY A 89 -1.31 5.20 -10.82
C GLY A 89 -1.06 4.28 -9.61
N LEU A 90 0.14 3.72 -9.46
CA LEU A 90 0.50 2.88 -8.31
C LEU A 90 1.29 3.69 -7.27
N GLY A 91 0.75 3.84 -6.06
CA GLY A 91 1.47 4.33 -4.89
C GLY A 91 2.01 3.17 -4.06
N TYR A 92 3.15 3.40 -3.39
CA TYR A 92 3.74 2.40 -2.49
C TYR A 92 4.26 3.05 -1.22
N LEU A 93 3.93 2.44 -0.09
CA LEU A 93 4.42 2.79 1.22
C LEU A 93 5.19 1.60 1.80
N ALA A 94 6.49 1.74 1.88
CA ALA A 94 7.39 0.70 2.39
C ALA A 94 7.23 0.48 3.90
N GLN A 95 7.65 -0.69 4.37
CA GLN A 95 7.72 -1.02 5.79
C GLN A 95 8.70 -0.09 6.53
N GLU A 96 9.87 0.14 5.94
CA GLU A 96 10.86 1.05 6.52
C GLU A 96 10.48 2.52 6.30
N PRO A 97 10.76 3.41 7.30
CA PRO A 97 10.51 4.83 7.16
C PRO A 97 11.20 5.42 5.93
N SER A 98 10.41 6.03 5.05
CA SER A 98 10.87 6.56 3.76
C SER A 98 10.95 8.10 3.69
N VAL A 99 10.63 8.80 4.80
CA VAL A 99 10.73 10.27 4.84
C VAL A 99 12.16 10.76 4.69
N PHE A 100 12.34 11.87 4.01
CA PHE A 100 13.61 12.59 3.98
C PHE A 100 13.82 13.29 5.32
N ARG A 101 14.56 12.64 6.21
CA ARG A 101 14.67 13.01 7.63
C ARG A 101 15.14 14.44 7.85
N ARG A 102 16.04 14.98 7.00
CA ARG A 102 16.60 16.34 7.11
C ARG A 102 15.71 17.42 6.49
N LEU A 103 14.67 17.03 5.76
CA LEU A 103 13.70 17.96 5.20
C LEU A 103 12.55 18.17 6.19
N THR A 104 11.91 19.32 6.13
CA THR A 104 10.66 19.60 6.83
C THR A 104 9.52 18.79 6.23
N VAL A 105 8.38 18.75 6.90
CA VAL A 105 7.16 18.09 6.38
C VAL A 105 6.76 18.71 5.04
N GLU A 106 6.73 20.03 4.94
CA GLU A 106 6.42 20.74 3.69
C GLU A 106 7.39 20.39 2.56
N GLU A 107 8.69 20.39 2.85
CA GLU A 107 9.73 20.06 1.86
C GLU A 107 9.65 18.60 1.39
N ASN A 108 9.25 17.67 2.26
CA ASN A 108 9.01 16.28 1.89
C ASN A 108 7.91 16.14 0.84
N LEU A 109 6.83 16.94 0.93
CA LEU A 109 5.75 16.96 -0.04
C LEU A 109 6.13 17.70 -1.32
N LEU A 110 6.76 18.88 -1.18
CA LEU A 110 7.21 19.70 -2.32
C LEU A 110 8.15 18.93 -3.23
N LEU A 111 9.11 18.20 -2.66
CA LEU A 111 10.09 17.43 -3.44
C LEU A 111 9.43 16.44 -4.40
N VAL A 112 8.41 15.72 -3.94
CA VAL A 112 7.69 14.76 -4.80
C VAL A 112 6.90 15.47 -5.89
N LEU A 113 6.19 16.55 -5.54
CA LEU A 113 5.45 17.35 -6.53
C LEU A 113 6.37 17.96 -7.59
N GLU A 114 7.57 18.35 -7.21
CA GLU A 114 8.59 18.86 -8.11
C GLU A 114 9.09 17.79 -9.07
N GLN A 115 9.40 16.61 -8.57
CA GLN A 115 9.83 15.46 -9.38
C GLN A 115 8.73 15.02 -10.37
N GLN A 116 7.46 15.20 -10.01
CA GLN A 116 6.31 14.94 -10.89
C GLN A 116 6.06 16.07 -11.91
N GLY A 117 6.87 17.12 -11.91
CA GLY A 117 6.74 18.24 -12.85
C GLY A 117 5.53 19.14 -12.59
N VAL A 118 4.95 19.10 -11.39
CA VAL A 118 3.84 20.00 -11.02
C VAL A 118 4.35 21.45 -11.06
N PRO A 119 3.66 22.37 -11.76
CA PRO A 119 4.07 23.77 -11.81
C PRO A 119 4.16 24.42 -10.43
N ALA A 120 5.12 25.33 -10.22
CA ALA A 120 5.39 25.94 -8.92
C ALA A 120 4.16 26.58 -8.27
N GLU A 121 3.30 27.23 -9.07
CA GLU A 121 2.05 27.84 -8.60
C GLU A 121 1.07 26.81 -8.01
N GLY A 122 0.98 25.60 -8.59
CA GLY A 122 0.10 24.54 -8.13
C GLY A 122 0.64 23.76 -6.92
N ARG A 123 1.97 23.71 -6.75
CA ARG A 123 2.60 22.91 -5.69
C ARG A 123 2.19 23.35 -4.29
N ARG A 124 2.22 24.65 -4.04
CA ARG A 124 1.92 25.22 -2.72
C ARG A 124 0.48 24.90 -2.31
N HIS A 125 -0.48 25.16 -3.19
CA HIS A 125 -1.89 24.83 -2.92
C HIS A 125 -2.10 23.33 -2.67
N ARG A 126 -1.38 22.47 -3.39
CA ARG A 126 -1.48 21.02 -3.22
C ARG A 126 -0.87 20.55 -1.89
N VAL A 127 0.25 21.15 -1.49
CA VAL A 127 0.85 20.91 -0.17
C VAL A 127 -0.11 21.35 0.94
N ASP A 128 -0.69 22.55 0.84
CA ASP A 128 -1.63 23.06 1.85
C ASP A 128 -2.81 22.09 2.03
N ARG A 129 -3.43 21.63 0.95
CA ARG A 129 -4.51 20.63 1.01
C ARG A 129 -4.06 19.31 1.66
N LEU A 130 -2.88 18.79 1.31
CA LEU A 130 -2.38 17.55 1.90
C LEU A 130 -2.08 17.72 3.39
N LEU A 131 -1.52 18.85 3.82
CA LEU A 131 -1.27 19.14 5.22
C LEU A 131 -2.57 19.20 6.03
N GLU A 132 -3.59 19.89 5.52
CA GLU A 132 -4.92 19.95 6.12
C GLU A 132 -5.58 18.57 6.18
N GLU A 133 -5.61 17.85 5.05
CA GLU A 133 -6.24 16.53 4.92
C GLU A 133 -5.66 15.49 5.92
N PHE A 134 -4.35 15.59 6.19
CA PHE A 134 -3.66 14.65 7.10
C PHE A 134 -3.37 15.21 8.49
N GLY A 135 -3.91 16.39 8.83
CA GLY A 135 -3.71 17.03 10.13
C GLY A 135 -2.23 17.30 10.44
N LEU A 136 -1.49 17.79 9.45
CA LEU A 136 -0.04 18.02 9.51
C LEU A 136 0.33 19.51 9.54
N GLU A 137 -0.66 20.42 9.59
CA GLU A 137 -0.40 21.87 9.58
C GLU A 137 0.46 22.31 10.75
N GLY A 138 0.21 21.77 11.95
CA GLY A 138 0.94 22.09 13.18
C GLY A 138 2.41 21.70 13.15
N VAL A 139 2.78 20.72 12.29
CA VAL A 139 4.15 20.21 12.14
C VAL A 139 4.78 20.58 10.81
N ARG A 140 4.13 21.40 10.00
CA ARG A 140 4.52 21.79 8.62
C ARG A 140 6.02 22.12 8.48
N ARG A 141 6.56 22.92 9.41
CA ARG A 141 7.95 23.42 9.40
C ARG A 141 8.91 22.57 10.22
N GLN A 142 8.42 21.51 10.86
CA GLN A 142 9.26 20.61 11.62
C GLN A 142 10.03 19.66 10.68
N HIS A 143 11.28 19.39 11.02
CA HIS A 143 12.05 18.38 10.30
C HIS A 143 11.51 16.98 10.58
N ALA A 144 11.46 16.12 9.56
CA ALA A 144 10.86 14.80 9.66
C ALA A 144 11.52 13.87 10.69
N TRP A 145 12.76 14.15 11.11
CA TRP A 145 13.44 13.41 12.18
C TRP A 145 12.89 13.70 13.58
N THR A 146 12.16 14.82 13.78
CA THR A 146 11.56 15.19 15.07
C THR A 146 10.15 14.65 15.28
N LEU A 147 9.54 14.10 14.22
CA LEU A 147 8.15 13.64 14.23
C LEU A 147 7.97 12.36 15.05
N SER A 148 6.83 12.25 15.71
CA SER A 148 6.35 10.99 16.28
C SER A 148 6.15 9.92 15.18
N GLY A 149 6.05 8.65 15.57
CA GLY A 149 5.82 7.56 14.62
C GLY A 149 4.55 7.76 13.79
N GLY A 150 3.45 8.17 14.43
CA GLY A 150 2.16 8.42 13.76
C GLY A 150 2.21 9.62 12.82
N GLU A 151 2.81 10.75 13.23
CA GLU A 151 2.98 11.92 12.35
C GLU A 151 3.84 11.57 11.13
N ARG A 152 4.94 10.86 11.36
CA ARG A 152 5.82 10.40 10.27
C ARG A 152 5.05 9.54 9.28
N ARG A 153 4.23 8.60 9.75
CA ARG A 153 3.44 7.74 8.89
C ARG A 153 2.42 8.52 8.08
N ARG A 154 1.77 9.53 8.67
CA ARG A 154 0.87 10.43 7.93
C ARG A 154 1.60 11.24 6.85
N VAL A 155 2.82 11.72 7.12
CA VAL A 155 3.65 12.41 6.10
C VAL A 155 4.01 11.45 4.95
N GLU A 156 4.35 10.21 5.23
CA GLU A 156 4.64 9.20 4.20
C GLU A 156 3.43 8.93 3.30
N ILE A 157 2.25 8.80 3.90
CA ILE A 157 1.00 8.61 3.16
C ILE A 157 0.68 9.86 2.33
N ALA A 158 0.71 11.05 2.92
CA ALA A 158 0.49 12.31 2.22
C ALA A 158 1.44 12.46 1.02
N ARG A 159 2.70 12.05 1.19
CA ARG A 159 3.70 12.03 0.13
C ARG A 159 3.35 11.03 -0.97
N ALA A 160 2.92 9.81 -0.63
CA ALA A 160 2.47 8.83 -1.60
C ALA A 160 1.22 9.28 -2.36
N LEU A 161 0.33 10.04 -1.71
CA LEU A 161 -0.90 10.58 -2.31
C LEU A 161 -0.65 11.86 -3.13
N SER A 162 0.49 12.51 -2.97
CA SER A 162 0.81 13.71 -3.76
C SER A 162 0.87 13.44 -5.26
N ILE A 163 1.03 12.18 -5.68
CA ILE A 163 1.00 11.73 -7.08
C ILE A 163 -0.40 11.33 -7.57
N GLU A 164 -1.45 11.42 -6.72
CA GLU A 164 -2.82 11.01 -7.02
C GLU A 164 -2.93 9.57 -7.55
N PRO A 165 -2.43 8.57 -6.81
CA PRO A 165 -2.49 7.20 -7.27
C PRO A 165 -3.93 6.68 -7.33
N ALA A 166 -4.20 5.69 -8.19
CA ALA A 166 -5.44 4.92 -8.18
C ALA A 166 -5.40 3.79 -7.16
N PHE A 167 -4.21 3.26 -6.92
CA PHE A 167 -3.96 2.16 -5.99
C PHE A 167 -2.81 2.51 -5.05
N LEU A 168 -2.94 2.14 -3.78
CA LEU A 168 -1.92 2.31 -2.76
C LEU A 168 -1.59 0.97 -2.11
N LEU A 169 -0.33 0.55 -2.21
CA LEU A 169 0.20 -0.62 -1.51
C LEU A 169 0.85 -0.17 -0.20
N LEU A 170 0.41 -0.77 0.91
CA LEU A 170 0.90 -0.48 2.27
C LEU A 170 1.58 -1.72 2.84
N ASP A 171 2.91 -1.67 2.97
CA ASP A 171 3.68 -2.79 3.52
C ASP A 171 3.87 -2.59 5.03
N GLU A 172 3.22 -3.43 5.84
CA GLU A 172 3.20 -3.41 7.31
C GLU A 172 2.98 -2.01 7.92
N PRO A 173 1.88 -1.32 7.55
CA PRO A 173 1.66 0.07 7.96
C PRO A 173 1.45 0.26 9.47
N PHE A 174 1.02 -0.78 10.20
CA PHE A 174 0.73 -0.72 11.63
C PHE A 174 1.92 -1.09 12.52
N THR A 175 3.02 -1.54 11.91
CA THR A 175 4.21 -1.99 12.63
C THR A 175 4.92 -0.82 13.30
N GLY A 176 5.24 -0.97 14.60
CA GLY A 176 6.08 -0.03 15.34
C GLY A 176 5.43 1.30 15.71
N ILE A 177 4.10 1.39 15.62
CA ILE A 177 3.32 2.55 16.08
C ILE A 177 2.42 2.18 17.26
N ASP A 178 2.06 3.16 18.08
CA ASP A 178 1.21 2.96 19.25
C ASP A 178 -0.26 2.69 18.88
N PRO A 179 -1.06 2.07 19.76
CA PRO A 179 -2.43 1.68 19.44
C PRO A 179 -3.36 2.84 19.03
N ARG A 180 -3.13 4.05 19.56
CA ARG A 180 -3.92 5.23 19.18
C ARG A 180 -3.59 5.66 17.75
N SER A 181 -2.31 5.68 17.41
CA SER A 181 -1.84 5.97 16.05
C SER A 181 -2.31 4.91 15.05
N VAL A 182 -2.43 3.62 15.45
CA VAL A 182 -3.03 2.57 14.61
C VAL A 182 -4.48 2.92 14.26
N GLN A 183 -5.30 3.31 15.25
CA GLN A 183 -6.70 3.68 15.00
C GLN A 183 -6.83 4.91 14.09
N GLU A 184 -5.97 5.92 14.27
CA GLU A 184 -5.95 7.11 13.40
C GLU A 184 -5.57 6.72 11.96
N LEU A 185 -4.59 5.84 11.80
CA LEU A 185 -4.17 5.33 10.50
C LEU A 185 -5.26 4.49 9.82
N GLN A 186 -5.95 3.63 10.57
CA GLN A 186 -7.09 2.86 10.07
C GLN A 186 -8.19 3.78 9.52
N ARG A 187 -8.55 4.86 10.26
CA ARG A 187 -9.51 5.86 9.79
C ARG A 187 -9.03 6.54 8.50
N THR A 188 -7.75 6.89 8.43
CA THR A 188 -7.15 7.47 7.23
C THR A 188 -7.27 6.52 6.04
N ILE A 189 -6.96 5.23 6.20
CA ILE A 189 -7.06 4.23 5.13
C ILE A 189 -8.51 4.04 4.67
N CYS A 190 -9.46 3.96 5.61
CA CYS A 190 -10.89 3.89 5.29
C CYS A 190 -11.36 5.14 4.52
N TYR A 191 -10.94 6.32 4.94
CA TYR A 191 -11.22 7.56 4.23
C TYR A 191 -10.69 7.56 2.79
N LEU A 192 -9.48 7.05 2.56
CA LEU A 192 -8.91 6.91 1.21
C LEU A 192 -9.72 5.97 0.33
N LYS A 193 -10.18 4.85 0.89
CA LYS A 193 -11.11 3.94 0.23
C LYS A 193 -12.40 4.65 -0.19
N GLU A 194 -13.03 5.43 0.72
CA GLU A 194 -14.26 6.19 0.44
C GLU A 194 -14.06 7.20 -0.71
N ARG A 195 -12.85 7.69 -0.90
CA ARG A 195 -12.46 8.53 -2.04
C ARG A 195 -12.22 7.75 -3.34
N GLY A 196 -12.43 6.45 -3.32
CA GLY A 196 -12.28 5.59 -4.50
C GLY A 196 -10.88 5.02 -4.71
N LEU A 197 -9.95 5.19 -3.75
CA LEU A 197 -8.62 4.60 -3.83
C LEU A 197 -8.70 3.09 -3.56
N GLY A 198 -8.11 2.26 -4.43
CA GLY A 198 -7.89 0.85 -4.14
C GLY A 198 -6.68 0.69 -3.21
N VAL A 199 -6.81 -0.07 -2.14
CA VAL A 199 -5.74 -0.24 -1.17
C VAL A 199 -5.41 -1.71 -0.99
N VAL A 200 -4.12 -2.06 -1.04
CA VAL A 200 -3.64 -3.41 -0.67
C VAL A 200 -2.73 -3.28 0.54
N ILE A 201 -3.01 -4.05 1.59
CA ILE A 201 -2.29 -3.95 2.87
C ILE A 201 -1.67 -5.30 3.19
N THR A 202 -0.37 -5.33 3.52
CA THR A 202 0.22 -6.45 4.25
C THR A 202 0.45 -6.03 5.69
N ASP A 203 0.16 -6.92 6.63
CA ASP A 203 0.60 -6.73 8.02
C ASP A 203 0.72 -8.09 8.71
N HIS A 204 1.46 -8.13 9.81
CA HIS A 204 1.48 -9.26 10.72
C HIS A 204 0.43 -9.09 11.84
N ASN A 205 -0.08 -7.86 12.04
CA ASN A 205 -1.20 -7.58 12.93
C ASN A 205 -2.52 -7.91 12.23
N VAL A 206 -2.91 -9.17 12.37
CA VAL A 206 -4.10 -9.74 11.73
C VAL A 206 -5.36 -8.97 12.13
N ARG A 207 -5.51 -8.64 13.43
CA ARG A 207 -6.71 -7.98 13.96
C ARG A 207 -6.92 -6.61 13.32
N ASP A 208 -5.88 -5.79 13.29
CA ASP A 208 -5.97 -4.43 12.77
C ASP A 208 -6.24 -4.41 11.26
N THR A 209 -5.67 -5.36 10.52
CA THR A 209 -5.91 -5.50 9.09
C THR A 209 -7.33 -6.01 8.79
N LEU A 210 -7.79 -7.07 9.49
CA LEU A 210 -9.15 -7.59 9.34
C LEU A 210 -10.23 -6.55 9.63
N ALA A 211 -9.98 -5.65 10.60
CA ALA A 211 -10.95 -4.63 11.01
C ALA A 211 -11.33 -3.65 9.89
N ILE A 212 -10.44 -3.42 8.93
CA ILE A 212 -10.66 -2.42 7.85
C ILE A 212 -10.74 -3.01 6.46
N SER A 213 -10.40 -4.30 6.28
CA SER A 213 -10.40 -4.95 4.96
C SER A 213 -11.80 -5.33 4.51
N ASP A 214 -12.08 -5.16 3.22
CA ASP A 214 -13.29 -5.68 2.57
C ASP A 214 -13.12 -7.16 2.21
N ARG A 215 -11.91 -7.52 1.78
CA ARG A 215 -11.51 -8.87 1.41
C ARG A 215 -10.10 -9.15 1.89
N VAL A 216 -9.81 -10.40 2.18
CA VAL A 216 -8.50 -10.84 2.68
C VAL A 216 -8.06 -12.07 1.93
N GLU A 217 -6.79 -12.06 1.54
CA GLU A 217 -6.03 -13.17 0.99
C GLU A 217 -5.07 -13.68 2.06
N ILE A 218 -5.14 -14.96 2.42
CA ILE A 218 -4.19 -15.59 3.34
C ILE A 218 -3.13 -16.31 2.50
N ILE A 219 -1.90 -15.83 2.58
CA ILE A 219 -0.74 -16.46 1.91
C ILE A 219 0.01 -17.35 2.90
N HIS A 220 0.30 -18.57 2.47
CA HIS A 220 1.05 -19.57 3.21
C HIS A 220 2.04 -20.27 2.27
N ASP A 221 3.30 -20.38 2.68
CA ASP A 221 4.37 -21.02 1.88
C ASP A 221 4.43 -20.58 0.40
N GLY A 222 4.16 -19.29 0.17
CA GLY A 222 4.23 -18.68 -1.15
C GLY A 222 2.99 -18.87 -2.01
N GLN A 223 1.88 -19.37 -1.50
CA GLN A 223 0.61 -19.58 -2.23
C GLN A 223 -0.56 -18.94 -1.48
N ILE A 224 -1.55 -18.44 -2.22
CA ILE A 224 -2.82 -18.04 -1.61
C ILE A 224 -3.55 -19.30 -1.17
N LEU A 225 -3.75 -19.43 0.14
CA LEU A 225 -4.42 -20.57 0.74
C LEU A 225 -5.93 -20.34 0.84
N LEU A 226 -6.33 -19.16 1.27
CA LEU A 226 -7.73 -18.78 1.47
C LEU A 226 -7.97 -17.35 1.00
N SER A 227 -9.14 -17.10 0.47
CA SER A 227 -9.63 -15.78 0.05
C SER A 227 -11.07 -15.62 0.51
N GLY A 228 -11.42 -14.46 1.06
CA GLY A 228 -12.79 -14.21 1.49
C GLY A 228 -12.96 -12.93 2.28
N LYS A 229 -14.20 -12.66 2.68
CA LYS A 229 -14.50 -11.55 3.58
C LYS A 229 -13.98 -11.85 5.00
N PRO A 230 -13.55 -10.83 5.76
CA PRO A 230 -13.07 -11.03 7.13
C PRO A 230 -14.00 -11.89 7.98
N LYS A 231 -15.31 -11.65 7.93
CA LYS A 231 -16.31 -12.42 8.71
C LYS A 231 -16.36 -13.90 8.34
N GLU A 232 -16.21 -14.22 7.05
CA GLU A 232 -16.21 -15.58 6.53
C GLU A 232 -14.95 -16.33 6.98
N LEU A 233 -13.79 -15.68 6.87
CA LEU A 233 -12.50 -16.24 7.30
C LEU A 233 -12.45 -16.49 8.83
N LEU A 234 -13.05 -15.62 9.62
CA LEU A 234 -13.14 -15.79 11.07
C LEU A 234 -14.00 -17.00 11.48
N GLN A 235 -14.95 -17.42 10.65
CA GLN A 235 -15.78 -18.59 10.85
C GLN A 235 -15.22 -19.88 10.24
N SER A 236 -14.18 -19.76 9.40
CA SER A 236 -13.53 -20.89 8.74
C SER A 236 -12.64 -21.67 9.71
N ASP A 237 -12.94 -22.94 9.91
CA ASP A 237 -12.09 -23.83 10.70
C ASP A 237 -10.70 -23.98 10.10
N GLU A 238 -10.60 -23.93 8.77
CA GLU A 238 -9.33 -23.99 8.05
C GLU A 238 -8.48 -22.74 8.32
N ALA A 239 -9.07 -21.53 8.26
CA ALA A 239 -8.37 -20.28 8.56
C ALA A 239 -7.89 -20.25 10.02
N ARG A 240 -8.72 -20.74 10.96
CA ARG A 240 -8.34 -20.85 12.37
C ARG A 240 -7.20 -21.81 12.59
N ARG A 241 -7.29 -23.01 12.02
CA ARG A 241 -6.27 -24.06 12.19
C ARG A 241 -4.91 -23.68 11.58
N LEU A 242 -4.92 -23.02 10.42
CA LEU A 242 -3.69 -22.79 9.63
C LEU A 242 -3.04 -21.43 9.90
N TYR A 243 -3.83 -20.43 10.37
CA TYR A 243 -3.30 -19.07 10.47
C TYR A 243 -3.76 -18.29 11.70
N LEU A 244 -5.07 -18.24 12.00
CA LEU A 244 -5.60 -17.36 13.06
C LEU A 244 -5.36 -17.91 14.47
N GLY A 245 -5.34 -19.24 14.64
CA GLY A 245 -5.36 -19.93 15.94
C GLY A 245 -6.76 -20.10 16.49
N GLU A 246 -7.00 -21.18 17.26
CA GLU A 246 -8.34 -21.56 17.76
C GLU A 246 -8.97 -20.51 18.70
N GLY A 247 -8.16 -19.74 19.40
CA GLY A 247 -8.59 -18.70 20.36
C GLY A 247 -8.76 -17.30 19.76
N PHE A 248 -8.57 -17.11 18.46
CA PHE A 248 -8.63 -15.79 17.84
C PHE A 248 -10.05 -15.19 17.86
N ARG A 249 -10.17 -13.96 18.38
CA ARG A 249 -11.39 -13.13 18.38
C ARG A 249 -11.02 -11.70 17.97
N LEU A 250 -11.88 -11.05 17.18
CA LEU A 250 -11.79 -9.61 16.87
C LEU A 250 -12.11 -8.75 18.08
#